data_4a98ba3ff6cb60078b25bbf538142dfe
#
_entry.id   4a98ba3ff6cb60078b25bbf538142dfe
#
_cell.length_a   1.000
_cell.length_b   1.000
_cell.length_c   1.000
_cell.angle_alpha   90.00
_cell.angle_beta   90.00
_cell.angle_gamma   90.00
#
_symmetry.space_group_name_H-M   'P 1'
#
loop_
_entity.id
_entity.type
_entity.pdbx_description
1 polymer ?
#
loop_
_entity_poly.entity_id
_entity_poly.type
_entity_poly.pdbx_seq_one_letter_code
_entity_poly.pdbx_strand_id
1 'polypeptide(L)'
;FSDMLNQREAYNDYRDFQGTLRKVTNVLTVKELLEDILKNQTLKSELVEKICKREKLDFLIDELNKLSNTDLAKAFIEGLENDNFKERYILPPAPNFFFMRDASFTMYDNIMISKMATTVRDRESILLQAIYNNSPIFNVKTVNPVEQYAPNGIGRVEGGDVLIARHDIILSGCGARTSVEGIKAMVEHLKTKGGHRHLISQELPLEPESFIHLDMVFTLLDVDKCMVFKPVILNPQYKTVHYEILENGEVKVYEEENLIVALRKLGMDLEPIFCGGDDEYNMLREQWHSGSNFFT
;
A
#
# COMPACT_ATOMS: atom_id res chain seq x y z
N PHE A 1 12.88 10.57 -1.47
CA PHE A 1 12.48 11.89 -0.96
C PHE A 1 13.25 12.97 -1.70
N SER A 2 12.56 13.96 -2.22
CA SER A 2 13.14 15.14 -2.88
C SER A 2 13.73 16.15 -1.89
N ASP A 3 13.34 16.05 -0.59
CA ASP A 3 13.72 17.01 0.44
C ASP A 3 14.46 16.36 1.61
N MET A 4 15.35 17.15 2.22
CA MET A 4 15.99 16.75 3.47
C MET A 4 15.02 16.97 4.63
N LEU A 5 14.69 15.87 5.34
CA LEU A 5 13.86 15.94 6.54
C LEU A 5 14.71 16.32 7.77
N ASN A 6 14.15 17.16 8.64
CA ASN A 6 14.69 17.34 9.98
C ASN A 6 14.38 16.09 10.80
N GLN A 7 15.37 15.22 10.96
CA GLN A 7 15.21 13.92 11.62
C GLN A 7 14.67 14.05 13.05
N ARG A 8 15.04 15.10 13.79
CA ARG A 8 14.57 15.31 15.16
C ARG A 8 13.09 15.67 15.21
N GLU A 9 12.64 16.53 14.30
CA GLU A 9 11.24 16.92 14.20
C GLU A 9 10.38 15.74 13.75
N ALA A 10 10.78 15.06 12.68
CA ALA A 10 10.09 13.85 12.21
C ALA A 10 9.96 12.78 13.31
N TYR A 11 11.01 12.58 14.12
CA TYR A 11 10.95 11.67 15.27
C TYR A 11 9.94 12.12 16.33
N ASN A 12 9.89 13.41 16.65
CA ASN A 12 8.94 13.95 17.63
C ASN A 12 7.51 13.80 17.13
N ASP A 13 7.23 14.15 15.88
CA ASP A 13 5.91 14.06 15.28
C ASP A 13 5.43 12.60 15.25
N TYR A 14 6.30 11.67 14.86
CA TYR A 14 5.98 10.26 14.85
C TYR A 14 5.69 9.70 16.26
N ARG A 15 6.48 10.11 17.26
CA ARG A 15 6.26 9.74 18.66
C ARG A 15 4.92 10.28 19.18
N ASP A 16 4.58 11.53 18.86
CA ASP A 16 3.34 12.16 19.28
C ASP A 16 2.13 11.52 18.59
N PHE A 17 2.27 11.14 17.32
CA PHE A 17 1.28 10.34 16.58
C PHE A 17 1.05 8.97 17.26
N GLN A 18 2.11 8.23 17.55
CA GLN A 18 2.00 6.96 18.30
C GLN A 18 1.36 7.16 19.67
N GLY A 19 1.76 8.21 20.40
CA GLY A 19 1.22 8.54 21.70
C GLY A 19 -0.29 8.85 21.65
N THR A 20 -0.74 9.47 20.57
CA THR A 20 -2.16 9.75 20.34
C THR A 20 -2.95 8.47 20.06
N LEU A 21 -2.44 7.62 19.17
CA LEU A 21 -3.07 6.33 18.84
C LEU A 21 -3.14 5.40 20.07
N ARG A 22 -2.11 5.38 20.93
CA ARG A 22 -2.09 4.55 22.14
C ARG A 22 -3.17 4.91 23.17
N LYS A 23 -3.81 6.07 23.04
CA LYS A 23 -4.96 6.45 23.91
C LYS A 23 -6.23 5.69 23.54
N VAL A 24 -6.33 5.19 22.31
CA VAL A 24 -7.56 4.58 21.78
C VAL A 24 -7.34 3.15 21.26
N THR A 25 -6.10 2.72 21.03
CA THR A 25 -5.79 1.38 20.52
C THR A 25 -4.40 0.90 20.94
N ASN A 26 -4.13 -0.39 20.73
CA ASN A 26 -2.79 -0.96 20.84
C ASN A 26 -1.99 -0.63 19.57
N VAL A 27 -0.84 0.01 19.74
CA VAL A 27 0.08 0.35 18.67
C VAL A 27 1.22 -0.65 18.64
N LEU A 28 1.35 -1.37 17.54
CA LEU A 28 2.43 -2.32 17.26
C LEU A 28 3.40 -1.68 16.27
N THR A 29 4.69 -1.80 16.50
CA THR A 29 5.68 -1.32 15.53
C THR A 29 6.23 -2.48 14.70
N VAL A 30 6.54 -2.20 13.44
CA VAL A 30 7.17 -3.19 12.53
C VAL A 30 8.45 -3.75 13.14
N LYS A 31 9.25 -2.90 13.78
CA LYS A 31 10.51 -3.30 14.40
C LYS A 31 10.31 -4.33 15.50
N GLU A 32 9.37 -4.08 16.44
CA GLU A 32 9.06 -5.01 17.52
C GLU A 32 8.54 -6.35 17.00
N LEU A 33 7.64 -6.30 16.00
CA LEU A 33 7.09 -7.50 15.38
C LEU A 33 8.18 -8.30 14.64
N LEU A 34 9.08 -7.61 13.96
CA LEU A 34 10.20 -8.24 13.25
C LEU A 34 11.18 -8.87 14.22
N GLU A 35 11.57 -8.18 15.30
CA GLU A 35 12.43 -8.72 16.35
C GLU A 35 11.83 -10.00 16.98
N ASP A 36 10.50 -10.03 17.14
CA ASP A 36 9.83 -11.19 17.72
C ASP A 36 9.86 -12.40 16.81
N ILE A 37 9.56 -12.27 15.53
CA ILE A 37 9.60 -13.41 14.59
C ILE A 37 11.02 -13.90 14.32
N LEU A 38 12.04 -13.04 14.40
CA LEU A 38 13.46 -13.38 14.24
C LEU A 38 14.02 -14.25 15.37
N LYS A 39 13.27 -14.47 16.46
CA LYS A 39 13.64 -15.47 17.49
C LYS A 39 13.62 -16.90 16.95
N ASN A 40 12.85 -17.16 15.90
CA ASN A 40 12.89 -18.42 15.17
C ASN A 40 14.10 -18.44 14.21
N GLN A 41 15.12 -19.25 14.54
CA GLN A 41 16.38 -19.28 13.80
C GLN A 41 16.24 -19.74 12.34
N THR A 42 15.35 -20.68 12.08
CA THR A 42 15.06 -21.14 10.71
C THR A 42 14.48 -20.00 9.88
N LEU A 43 13.46 -19.35 10.40
CA LEU A 43 12.82 -18.21 9.74
C LEU A 43 13.82 -17.05 9.53
N LYS A 44 14.67 -16.79 10.55
CA LYS A 44 15.72 -15.78 10.46
C LYS A 44 16.62 -16.03 9.25
N SER A 45 17.16 -17.26 9.11
CA SER A 45 18.02 -17.62 8.00
C SER A 45 17.30 -17.54 6.65
N GLU A 46 16.07 -18.04 6.55
CA GLU A 46 15.25 -17.96 5.32
C GLU A 46 15.01 -16.52 4.90
N LEU A 47 14.71 -15.62 5.87
CA LEU A 47 14.45 -14.22 5.59
C LEU A 47 15.72 -13.49 5.15
N VAL A 48 16.86 -13.76 5.79
CA VAL A 48 18.18 -13.23 5.37
C VAL A 48 18.48 -13.65 3.93
N GLU A 49 18.37 -14.93 3.62
CA GLU A 49 18.61 -15.44 2.25
C GLU A 49 17.68 -14.78 1.22
N LYS A 50 16.38 -14.70 1.53
CA LYS A 50 15.37 -14.10 0.64
C LYS A 50 15.69 -12.64 0.34
N ILE A 51 16.05 -11.86 1.36
CA ILE A 51 16.40 -10.43 1.21
C ILE A 51 17.71 -10.27 0.47
N CYS A 52 18.78 -11.00 0.86
CA CYS A 52 20.06 -10.92 0.19
C CYS A 52 19.96 -11.27 -1.30
N LYS A 53 19.24 -12.34 -1.63
CA LYS A 53 18.97 -12.71 -3.03
C LYS A 53 18.22 -11.62 -3.80
N ARG A 54 17.23 -10.99 -3.16
CA ARG A 54 16.45 -9.90 -3.78
C ARG A 54 17.29 -8.68 -4.05
N GLU A 55 18.15 -8.31 -3.08
CA GLU A 55 19.03 -7.13 -3.15
C GLU A 55 20.35 -7.43 -3.89
N LYS A 56 20.59 -8.69 -4.30
CA LYS A 56 21.86 -9.16 -4.92
C LYS A 56 23.09 -8.99 -4.00
N LEU A 57 22.89 -9.29 -2.72
CA LEU A 57 23.88 -9.15 -1.65
C LEU A 57 24.18 -10.50 -0.99
N ASP A 58 24.28 -11.58 -1.77
CA ASP A 58 24.48 -12.94 -1.27
C ASP A 58 25.74 -13.07 -0.38
N PHE A 59 26.72 -12.21 -0.60
CA PHE A 59 27.95 -12.16 0.22
C PHE A 59 27.73 -11.69 1.67
N LEU A 60 26.59 -11.10 1.98
CA LEU A 60 26.22 -10.64 3.34
C LEU A 60 25.48 -11.70 4.16
N ILE A 61 25.08 -12.83 3.59
CA ILE A 61 24.23 -13.83 4.26
C ILE A 61 24.84 -14.28 5.60
N ASP A 62 26.12 -14.63 5.62
CA ASP A 62 26.79 -15.11 6.83
C ASP A 62 26.95 -14.01 7.88
N GLU A 63 27.18 -12.77 7.46
CA GLU A 63 27.31 -11.61 8.34
C GLU A 63 25.96 -11.26 8.98
N LEU A 64 24.92 -11.13 8.20
CA LEU A 64 23.58 -10.82 8.68
C LEU A 64 23.03 -11.90 9.62
N ASN A 65 23.30 -13.18 9.35
CA ASN A 65 22.88 -14.27 10.22
C ASN A 65 23.55 -14.23 11.62
N LYS A 66 24.73 -13.61 11.75
CA LYS A 66 25.44 -13.44 13.04
C LYS A 66 24.91 -12.29 13.88
N LEU A 67 24.16 -11.35 13.28
CA LEU A 67 23.60 -10.23 14.01
C LEU A 67 22.60 -10.68 15.08
N SER A 68 22.47 -9.90 16.15
CA SER A 68 21.36 -10.05 17.09
C SER A 68 20.02 -9.82 16.36
N ASN A 69 18.90 -10.28 16.92
CA ASN A 69 17.60 -10.05 16.29
C ASN A 69 17.26 -8.57 16.19
N THR A 70 17.64 -7.79 17.19
CA THR A 70 17.48 -6.32 17.20
C THR A 70 18.33 -5.64 16.14
N ASP A 71 19.60 -6.02 16.01
CA ASP A 71 20.50 -5.42 15.02
C ASP A 71 20.10 -5.85 13.59
N LEU A 72 19.64 -7.08 13.41
CA LEU A 72 19.15 -7.55 12.12
C LEU A 72 17.85 -6.83 11.71
N ALA A 73 16.90 -6.66 12.63
CA ALA A 73 15.69 -5.89 12.37
C ALA A 73 16.03 -4.44 12.00
N LYS A 74 16.99 -3.85 12.72
CA LYS A 74 17.51 -2.52 12.41
C LYS A 74 18.15 -2.49 11.02
N ALA A 75 19.02 -3.42 10.68
CA ALA A 75 19.66 -3.49 9.36
C ALA A 75 18.63 -3.62 8.23
N PHE A 76 17.57 -4.39 8.41
CA PHE A 76 16.51 -4.54 7.40
C PHE A 76 15.67 -3.28 7.20
N ILE A 77 15.51 -2.45 8.22
CA ILE A 77 14.70 -1.23 8.16
C ILE A 77 15.57 0.00 7.84
N GLU A 78 16.62 0.21 8.63
CA GLU A 78 17.45 1.41 8.57
C GLU A 78 18.63 1.29 7.59
N GLY A 79 18.89 0.07 7.11
CA GLY A 79 20.02 -0.24 6.23
C GLY A 79 21.29 -0.60 7.00
N LEU A 80 22.31 -0.97 6.24
CA LEU A 80 23.66 -1.26 6.75
C LEU A 80 24.65 -0.32 6.08
N GLU A 81 25.30 0.52 6.86
CA GLU A 81 26.28 1.49 6.35
C GLU A 81 27.54 0.83 5.83
N ASN A 82 28.19 1.50 4.90
CA ASN A 82 29.43 1.08 4.29
C ASN A 82 30.59 1.97 4.76
N ASP A 83 31.58 1.39 5.41
CA ASP A 83 32.77 2.11 5.85
C ASP A 83 33.66 2.58 4.67
N ASN A 84 33.43 2.08 3.46
CA ASN A 84 34.22 2.35 2.26
C ASN A 84 33.58 3.43 1.35
N PHE A 85 33.34 4.59 1.79
CA PHE A 85 33.04 5.91 1.18
C PHE A 85 32.54 6.04 -0.29
N LYS A 86 32.41 4.99 -1.09
CA LYS A 86 31.86 5.10 -2.45
C LYS A 86 30.35 5.08 -2.47
N GLU A 87 29.76 4.25 -1.64
CA GLU A 87 28.31 4.19 -1.43
C GLU A 87 28.06 4.19 0.08
N ARG A 88 27.15 5.03 0.54
CA ARG A 88 26.88 5.18 1.98
C ARG A 88 26.36 3.90 2.61
N TYR A 89 25.67 3.07 1.86
CA TYR A 89 25.05 1.85 2.35
C TYR A 89 25.47 0.64 1.53
N ILE A 90 25.78 -0.48 2.22
CA ILE A 90 25.89 -1.82 1.60
C ILE A 90 24.48 -2.38 1.39
N LEU A 91 23.63 -2.32 2.42
CA LEU A 91 22.21 -2.60 2.34
C LEU A 91 21.47 -1.27 2.48
N PRO A 92 20.81 -0.75 1.44
CA PRO A 92 20.09 0.51 1.53
C PRO A 92 18.97 0.47 2.59
N PRO A 93 18.60 1.58 3.23
CA PRO A 93 17.41 1.63 4.09
C PRO A 93 16.14 1.34 3.32
N ALA A 94 15.04 1.02 4.02
CA ALA A 94 13.69 0.98 3.47
C ALA A 94 13.01 2.35 3.66
N PRO A 95 13.21 3.33 2.75
CA PRO A 95 12.96 4.74 3.02
C PRO A 95 11.48 5.09 3.14
N ASN A 96 10.60 4.25 2.57
CA ASN A 96 9.17 4.46 2.55
C ASN A 96 8.40 3.51 3.47
N PHE A 97 9.09 2.78 4.34
CA PHE A 97 8.45 1.76 5.17
C PHE A 97 7.53 2.34 6.27
N PHE A 98 7.53 3.63 6.47
CA PHE A 98 6.53 4.28 7.34
C PHE A 98 5.15 4.41 6.67
N PHE A 99 5.04 4.30 5.34
CA PHE A 99 3.79 4.17 4.61
C PHE A 99 3.31 2.71 4.65
N MET A 100 2.71 2.34 5.77
CA MET A 100 2.34 0.95 6.05
C MET A 100 1.28 0.38 5.12
N ARG A 101 0.45 1.26 4.54
CA ARG A 101 -0.64 0.87 3.65
C ARG A 101 -0.17 0.33 2.32
N ASP A 102 0.96 0.83 1.79
CA ASP A 102 1.37 0.55 0.42
C ASP A 102 1.84 -0.88 0.22
N ALA A 103 2.62 -1.41 1.17
CA ALA A 103 3.25 -2.73 1.05
C ALA A 103 2.31 -3.91 1.37
N SER A 104 1.16 -3.64 2.00
CA SER A 104 0.10 -4.62 2.25
C SER A 104 -1.23 -3.94 2.50
N PHE A 105 -2.32 -4.63 2.16
CA PHE A 105 -3.69 -4.17 2.40
C PHE A 105 -4.62 -5.33 2.68
N THR A 106 -5.74 -5.06 3.35
CA THR A 106 -6.72 -6.09 3.68
C THR A 106 -7.75 -6.20 2.57
N MET A 107 -8.09 -7.41 2.18
CA MET A 107 -9.22 -7.70 1.30
C MET A 107 -9.97 -8.91 1.84
N TYR A 108 -11.14 -8.66 2.44
CA TYR A 108 -11.95 -9.65 3.16
C TYR A 108 -11.18 -10.35 4.29
N ASP A 109 -11.03 -11.66 4.19
CA ASP A 109 -10.35 -12.55 5.15
C ASP A 109 -8.85 -12.70 4.89
N ASN A 110 -8.31 -11.99 3.90
CA ASN A 110 -6.90 -12.08 3.53
C ASN A 110 -6.17 -10.75 3.72
N ILE A 111 -4.89 -10.85 4.05
CA ILE A 111 -3.94 -9.75 3.85
C ILE A 111 -3.28 -9.94 2.48
N MET A 112 -3.48 -8.95 1.63
CA MET A 112 -2.85 -8.89 0.32
C MET A 112 -1.44 -8.34 0.48
N ILE A 113 -0.46 -9.05 -0.04
CA ILE A 113 0.93 -8.58 -0.10
C ILE A 113 1.12 -7.88 -1.44
N SER A 114 1.51 -6.64 -1.38
CA SER A 114 1.69 -5.81 -2.56
C SER A 114 2.84 -6.28 -3.45
N LYS A 115 2.66 -6.20 -4.75
CA LYS A 115 3.75 -6.21 -5.71
C LYS A 115 4.11 -4.76 -6.02
N MET A 116 5.18 -4.28 -5.40
CA MET A 116 5.58 -2.89 -5.47
C MET A 116 5.98 -2.48 -6.89
N ALA A 117 5.71 -1.23 -7.25
CA ALA A 117 6.09 -0.67 -8.55
C ALA A 117 7.61 -0.46 -8.67
N THR A 118 8.27 -0.21 -7.55
CA THR A 118 9.71 0.02 -7.50
C THR A 118 10.41 -1.07 -6.71
N THR A 119 11.53 -1.57 -7.23
CA THR A 119 12.32 -2.63 -6.58
C THR A 119 12.88 -2.22 -5.22
N VAL A 120 13.08 -0.92 -5.00
CA VAL A 120 13.56 -0.35 -3.72
C VAL A 120 12.59 -0.67 -2.57
N ARG A 121 11.29 -0.79 -2.86
CA ARG A 121 10.26 -1.08 -1.87
C ARG A 121 9.91 -2.58 -1.72
N ASP A 122 10.45 -3.47 -2.53
CA ASP A 122 10.10 -4.90 -2.49
C ASP A 122 10.42 -5.54 -1.12
N ARG A 123 11.48 -5.08 -0.44
CA ARG A 123 11.83 -5.55 0.90
C ARG A 123 10.74 -5.28 1.92
N GLU A 124 10.04 -4.15 1.81
CA GLU A 124 8.92 -3.81 2.69
C GLU A 124 7.84 -4.89 2.63
N SER A 125 7.43 -5.30 1.42
CA SER A 125 6.45 -6.38 1.23
C SER A 125 6.95 -7.74 1.74
N ILE A 126 8.24 -8.06 1.57
CA ILE A 126 8.85 -9.30 2.07
C ILE A 126 8.82 -9.34 3.61
N LEU A 127 9.17 -8.23 4.26
CA LEU A 127 9.18 -8.12 5.71
C LEU A 127 7.76 -8.24 6.29
N LEU A 128 6.78 -7.54 5.71
CA LEU A 128 5.39 -7.61 6.15
C LEU A 128 4.81 -9.03 5.95
N GLN A 129 5.08 -9.67 4.83
CA GLN A 129 4.66 -11.06 4.61
C GLN A 129 5.22 -11.99 5.68
N ALA A 130 6.51 -11.84 6.02
CA ALA A 130 7.14 -12.65 7.07
C ALA A 130 6.48 -12.40 8.44
N ILE A 131 6.19 -11.14 8.79
CA ILE A 131 5.52 -10.77 10.04
C ILE A 131 4.11 -11.39 10.09
N TYR A 132 3.27 -11.17 9.08
CA TYR A 132 1.89 -11.66 9.09
C TYR A 132 1.80 -13.18 9.14
N ASN A 133 2.72 -13.89 8.46
CA ASN A 133 2.70 -15.35 8.42
C ASN A 133 3.26 -16.01 9.70
N ASN A 134 4.07 -15.31 10.49
CA ASN A 134 4.83 -15.94 11.57
C ASN A 134 4.61 -15.31 12.95
N SER A 135 4.04 -14.11 13.03
CA SER A 135 3.72 -13.51 14.32
C SER A 135 2.44 -14.13 14.91
N PRO A 136 2.46 -14.57 16.19
CA PRO A 136 1.29 -15.14 16.84
C PRO A 136 0.16 -14.13 17.08
N ILE A 137 0.43 -12.84 16.88
CA ILE A 137 -0.58 -11.78 17.00
C ILE A 137 -1.58 -11.84 15.84
N PHE A 138 -1.13 -12.29 14.66
CA PHE A 138 -1.95 -12.35 13.46
C PHE A 138 -2.40 -13.79 13.19
N ASN A 139 -3.72 -13.97 13.00
CA ASN A 139 -4.31 -15.23 12.54
C ASN A 139 -4.94 -14.99 11.16
N VAL A 140 -4.10 -14.72 10.17
CA VAL A 140 -4.53 -14.28 8.84
C VAL A 140 -3.77 -15.06 7.76
N LYS A 141 -4.40 -15.15 6.59
CA LYS A 141 -3.77 -15.71 5.40
C LYS A 141 -3.25 -14.58 4.53
N THR A 142 -1.99 -14.63 4.14
CA THR A 142 -1.42 -13.70 3.15
C THR A 142 -1.57 -14.23 1.73
N VAL A 143 -1.84 -13.34 0.79
CA VAL A 143 -1.93 -13.63 -0.64
C VAL A 143 -1.23 -12.52 -1.41
N ASN A 144 -0.39 -12.86 -2.38
CA ASN A 144 0.07 -11.91 -3.39
C ASN A 144 -0.74 -12.15 -4.68
N PRO A 145 -1.72 -11.30 -5.00
CA PRO A 145 -2.60 -11.54 -6.14
C PRO A 145 -1.85 -11.51 -7.47
N VAL A 146 -0.82 -10.65 -7.57
CA VAL A 146 -0.03 -10.53 -8.81
C VAL A 146 0.82 -11.78 -9.03
N GLU A 147 1.50 -12.28 -8.00
CA GLU A 147 2.28 -13.52 -8.12
C GLU A 147 1.41 -14.73 -8.44
N GLN A 148 0.18 -14.77 -7.93
CA GLN A 148 -0.73 -15.87 -8.11
C GLN A 148 -1.44 -15.87 -9.47
N TYR A 149 -1.88 -14.70 -9.96
CA TYR A 149 -2.75 -14.58 -11.13
C TYR A 149 -2.13 -13.85 -12.32
N ALA A 150 -1.00 -13.16 -12.14
CA ALA A 150 -0.26 -12.48 -13.19
C ALA A 150 1.27 -12.72 -13.08
N PRO A 151 1.74 -13.99 -13.08
CA PRO A 151 3.13 -14.33 -12.77
C PRO A 151 4.15 -13.82 -13.79
N ASN A 152 3.71 -13.34 -14.95
CA ASN A 152 4.58 -12.84 -16.04
C ASN A 152 5.33 -11.53 -15.73
N GLY A 153 5.23 -11.03 -14.51
CA GLY A 153 6.13 -10.05 -13.94
C GLY A 153 5.80 -8.57 -14.20
N ILE A 154 4.79 -8.25 -14.99
CA ILE A 154 4.43 -6.83 -15.30
C ILE A 154 3.32 -6.26 -14.41
N GLY A 155 2.58 -7.10 -13.70
CA GLY A 155 1.54 -6.68 -12.77
C GLY A 155 2.12 -5.99 -11.53
N ARG A 156 1.46 -4.93 -11.07
CA ARG A 156 1.80 -4.18 -9.85
C ARG A 156 0.51 -3.82 -9.13
N VAL A 157 0.52 -3.90 -7.80
CA VAL A 157 -0.56 -3.43 -6.92
C VAL A 157 0.07 -2.89 -5.65
N GLU A 158 -0.25 -1.66 -5.29
CA GLU A 158 0.11 -1.06 -4.00
C GLU A 158 -1.15 -0.70 -3.21
N GLY A 159 -1.09 -0.86 -1.89
CA GLY A 159 -2.27 -0.73 -1.02
C GLY A 159 -2.82 0.69 -0.91
N GLY A 160 -2.03 1.73 -1.19
CA GLY A 160 -2.50 3.11 -1.28
C GLY A 160 -3.53 3.33 -2.40
N ASP A 161 -3.53 2.45 -3.40
CA ASP A 161 -4.52 2.44 -4.48
C ASP A 161 -5.81 1.68 -4.11
N VAL A 162 -5.85 0.91 -3.01
CA VAL A 162 -6.97 0.01 -2.72
C VAL A 162 -7.78 0.50 -1.54
N LEU A 163 -9.06 0.80 -1.77
CA LEU A 163 -10.03 1.22 -0.77
C LEU A 163 -11.21 0.25 -0.73
N ILE A 164 -11.60 -0.17 0.46
CA ILE A 164 -12.80 -0.98 0.67
C ILE A 164 -13.98 -0.03 0.89
N ALA A 165 -14.82 0.15 -0.14
CA ALA A 165 -15.94 1.08 -0.07
C ALA A 165 -17.15 0.47 0.66
N ARG A 166 -17.41 -0.82 0.42
CA ARG A 166 -18.45 -1.60 1.07
C ARG A 166 -18.04 -3.07 1.07
N HIS A 167 -18.74 -3.94 1.78
CA HIS A 167 -18.44 -5.38 1.82
C HIS A 167 -18.40 -6.08 0.44
N ASP A 168 -19.03 -5.50 -0.59
CA ASP A 168 -19.09 -6.00 -1.95
C ASP A 168 -18.40 -5.08 -2.98
N ILE A 169 -17.93 -3.87 -2.58
CA ILE A 169 -17.34 -2.87 -3.47
C ILE A 169 -15.92 -2.54 -3.05
N ILE A 170 -15.00 -2.73 -3.98
CA ILE A 170 -13.59 -2.35 -3.84
C ILE A 170 -13.26 -1.29 -4.89
N LEU A 171 -12.54 -0.25 -4.47
CA LEU A 171 -12.01 0.77 -5.36
C LEU A 171 -10.52 0.53 -5.55
N SER A 172 -10.01 0.82 -6.75
CA SER A 172 -8.59 0.74 -7.04
C SER A 172 -8.14 1.90 -7.92
N GLY A 173 -7.04 2.55 -7.55
CA GLY A 173 -6.31 3.40 -8.48
C GLY A 173 -5.70 2.58 -9.62
N CYS A 174 -5.51 3.20 -10.78
CA CYS A 174 -4.78 2.65 -11.92
C CYS A 174 -3.81 3.70 -12.45
N GLY A 175 -2.52 3.52 -12.20
CA GLY A 175 -1.54 4.54 -12.55
C GLY A 175 -0.09 4.07 -12.43
N ALA A 176 0.75 4.91 -11.88
CA ALA A 176 2.17 4.64 -11.73
C ALA A 176 2.46 3.46 -10.79
N ARG A 177 1.60 3.22 -9.79
CA ARG A 177 1.81 2.23 -8.73
C ARG A 177 1.01 0.96 -8.92
N THR A 178 -0.23 1.05 -9.37
CA THR A 178 -1.07 -0.11 -9.69
C THR A 178 -1.34 -0.15 -11.18
N SER A 179 -1.05 -1.28 -11.81
CA SER A 179 -1.23 -1.48 -13.25
C SER A 179 -2.56 -2.17 -13.57
N VAL A 180 -2.97 -2.11 -14.84
CA VAL A 180 -4.16 -2.84 -15.35
C VAL A 180 -4.03 -4.34 -15.08
N GLU A 181 -2.84 -4.93 -15.22
CA GLU A 181 -2.58 -6.35 -14.94
C GLU A 181 -2.74 -6.65 -13.44
N GLY A 182 -2.32 -5.72 -12.57
CA GLY A 182 -2.55 -5.83 -11.13
C GLY A 182 -4.03 -5.80 -10.77
N ILE A 183 -4.80 -4.90 -11.39
CA ILE A 183 -6.25 -4.84 -11.23
C ILE A 183 -6.91 -6.15 -11.69
N LYS A 184 -6.53 -6.67 -12.85
CA LYS A 184 -7.03 -7.97 -13.33
C LYS A 184 -6.69 -9.11 -12.37
N ALA A 185 -5.48 -9.11 -11.78
CA ALA A 185 -5.11 -10.09 -10.75
C ALA A 185 -5.98 -9.99 -9.49
N MET A 186 -6.35 -8.78 -9.07
CA MET A 186 -7.31 -8.58 -7.99
C MET A 186 -8.71 -9.08 -8.37
N VAL A 187 -9.18 -8.84 -9.59
CA VAL A 187 -10.46 -9.37 -10.09
C VAL A 187 -10.47 -10.90 -10.05
N GLU A 188 -9.40 -11.56 -10.50
CA GLU A 188 -9.29 -13.02 -10.43
C GLU A 188 -9.30 -13.53 -8.97
N HIS A 189 -8.64 -12.81 -8.06
CA HIS A 189 -8.74 -13.15 -6.64
C HIS A 189 -10.18 -12.99 -6.11
N LEU A 190 -10.87 -11.93 -6.47
CA LEU A 190 -12.26 -11.68 -6.05
C LEU A 190 -13.22 -12.78 -6.51
N LYS A 191 -13.02 -13.35 -7.68
CA LYS A 191 -13.82 -14.50 -8.19
C LYS A 191 -13.75 -15.71 -7.22
N THR A 192 -12.63 -15.89 -6.54
CA THR A 192 -12.47 -17.00 -5.58
C THR A 192 -13.26 -16.80 -4.29
N LYS A 193 -13.72 -15.58 -4.01
CA LYS A 193 -14.49 -15.27 -2.80
C LYS A 193 -15.99 -15.54 -2.93
N GLY A 194 -16.45 -15.79 -4.16
CA GLY A 194 -17.86 -15.98 -4.47
C GLY A 194 -18.73 -14.75 -4.19
N GLY A 195 -20.01 -14.88 -4.50
CA GLY A 195 -20.98 -13.78 -4.38
C GLY A 195 -20.83 -12.71 -5.48
N HIS A 196 -21.78 -11.79 -5.53
CA HIS A 196 -21.77 -10.66 -6.46
C HIS A 196 -20.87 -9.56 -5.89
N ARG A 197 -19.87 -9.12 -6.66
CA ARG A 197 -18.86 -8.17 -6.21
C ARG A 197 -18.51 -7.17 -7.29
N HIS A 198 -17.98 -6.03 -6.86
CA HIS A 198 -17.61 -4.93 -7.74
C HIS A 198 -16.18 -4.47 -7.44
N LEU A 199 -15.39 -4.31 -8.49
CA LEU A 199 -14.14 -3.56 -8.42
C LEU A 199 -14.27 -2.36 -9.35
N ILE A 200 -14.09 -1.15 -8.83
CA ILE A 200 -14.12 0.08 -9.61
C ILE A 200 -12.71 0.64 -9.66
N SER A 201 -12.17 0.74 -10.87
CA SER A 201 -10.84 1.27 -11.11
C SER A 201 -10.92 2.70 -11.58
N GLN A 202 -10.17 3.60 -10.93
CA GLN A 202 -10.02 5.00 -11.32
C GLN A 202 -8.62 5.22 -11.90
N GLU A 203 -8.55 5.69 -13.14
CA GLU A 203 -7.29 6.10 -13.74
C GLU A 203 -6.74 7.34 -13.03
N LEU A 204 -5.43 7.33 -12.75
CA LEU A 204 -4.72 8.39 -12.07
C LEU A 204 -3.66 9.01 -12.98
N PRO A 205 -3.36 10.31 -12.83
CA PRO A 205 -2.22 10.95 -13.47
C PRO A 205 -0.91 10.20 -13.15
N LEU A 206 -0.03 10.10 -14.12
CA LEU A 206 1.30 9.52 -13.89
C LEU A 206 2.25 10.48 -13.18
N GLU A 207 1.98 11.77 -13.29
CA GLU A 207 2.72 12.88 -12.68
C GLU A 207 1.74 13.98 -12.27
N PRO A 208 2.03 14.79 -11.26
CA PRO A 208 3.15 14.70 -10.32
C PRO A 208 2.96 13.60 -9.25
N GLU A 209 4.00 13.34 -8.45
CA GLU A 209 3.98 12.30 -7.40
C GLU A 209 2.85 12.47 -6.35
N SER A 210 2.24 13.64 -6.23
CA SER A 210 1.09 13.90 -5.37
C SER A 210 -0.19 13.16 -5.79
N PHE A 211 -0.17 12.42 -6.90
CA PHE A 211 -1.33 11.66 -7.43
C PHE A 211 -1.03 10.18 -7.63
N ILE A 212 0.04 9.68 -7.04
CA ILE A 212 0.50 8.30 -7.29
C ILE A 212 -0.42 7.20 -6.76
N HIS A 213 -1.29 7.52 -5.81
CA HIS A 213 -2.25 6.59 -5.20
C HIS A 213 -3.66 7.17 -5.14
N LEU A 214 -4.67 6.30 -5.15
CA LEU A 214 -6.07 6.68 -5.05
C LEU A 214 -6.39 7.41 -3.74
N ASP A 215 -5.82 6.97 -2.62
CA ASP A 215 -6.04 7.57 -1.30
C ASP A 215 -5.50 9.01 -1.17
N MET A 216 -4.70 9.45 -2.13
CA MET A 216 -4.24 10.85 -2.21
C MET A 216 -5.23 11.78 -2.91
N VAL A 217 -6.23 11.24 -3.61
CA VAL A 217 -7.23 12.01 -4.40
C VAL A 217 -8.67 11.69 -4.04
N PHE A 218 -8.88 10.62 -3.27
CA PHE A 218 -10.19 10.17 -2.84
C PHE A 218 -10.12 9.45 -1.49
N THR A 219 -11.00 9.80 -0.55
CA THR A 219 -11.18 9.09 0.72
C THR A 219 -12.65 9.05 1.11
N LEU A 220 -13.13 7.91 1.56
CA LEU A 220 -14.43 7.78 2.21
C LEU A 220 -14.34 8.36 3.62
N LEU A 221 -15.21 9.32 3.96
CA LEU A 221 -15.21 9.98 5.27
C LEU A 221 -16.29 9.44 6.19
N ASP A 222 -17.44 9.09 5.62
CA ASP A 222 -18.59 8.56 6.34
C ASP A 222 -19.42 7.71 5.36
N VAL A 223 -20.52 7.15 5.83
CA VAL A 223 -21.45 6.33 5.01
C VAL A 223 -22.05 7.09 3.84
N ASP A 224 -22.14 8.41 3.93
CA ASP A 224 -22.76 9.32 2.94
C ASP A 224 -21.82 10.43 2.45
N LYS A 225 -20.52 10.42 2.82
CA LYS A 225 -19.56 11.49 2.50
C LYS A 225 -18.22 10.96 2.01
N CYS A 226 -17.63 11.68 1.07
CA CYS A 226 -16.27 11.42 0.61
C CYS A 226 -15.50 12.72 0.37
N MET A 227 -14.18 12.67 0.59
CA MET A 227 -13.25 13.71 0.17
C MET A 227 -12.80 13.42 -1.26
N VAL A 228 -12.80 14.45 -2.10
CA VAL A 228 -12.55 14.33 -3.53
C VAL A 228 -11.59 15.41 -4.00
N PHE A 229 -10.52 15.03 -4.68
CA PHE A 229 -9.73 15.95 -5.48
C PHE A 229 -10.37 16.05 -6.88
N LYS A 230 -11.17 17.10 -7.06
CA LYS A 230 -12.03 17.30 -8.24
C LYS A 230 -11.31 17.20 -9.59
N PRO A 231 -10.08 17.78 -9.76
CA PRO A 231 -9.37 17.75 -11.05
C PRO A 231 -8.96 16.35 -11.54
N VAL A 232 -9.01 15.33 -10.69
CA VAL A 232 -8.75 13.92 -11.05
C VAL A 232 -10.04 13.14 -11.12
N ILE A 233 -10.81 13.09 -10.02
CA ILE A 233 -11.95 12.17 -9.87
C ILE A 233 -13.14 12.55 -10.79
N LEU A 234 -13.36 13.83 -11.05
CA LEU A 234 -14.45 14.32 -11.92
C LEU A 234 -13.99 14.73 -13.33
N ASN A 235 -12.72 14.53 -13.65
CA ASN A 235 -12.18 14.88 -14.95
C ASN A 235 -12.38 13.72 -15.95
N PRO A 236 -13.13 13.91 -17.05
CA PRO A 236 -13.40 12.85 -18.03
C PRO A 236 -12.15 12.35 -18.78
N GLN A 237 -11.01 13.02 -18.63
CA GLN A 237 -9.73 12.55 -19.16
C GLN A 237 -9.25 11.26 -18.48
N TYR A 238 -9.61 11.08 -17.19
CA TYR A 238 -9.20 9.92 -16.40
C TYR A 238 -10.37 8.94 -16.29
N LYS A 239 -10.20 7.79 -16.91
CA LYS A 239 -11.26 6.79 -17.04
C LYS A 239 -11.60 6.12 -15.71
N THR A 240 -12.89 5.91 -15.50
CA THR A 240 -13.40 5.04 -14.44
C THR A 240 -13.91 3.75 -15.09
N VAL A 241 -13.36 2.60 -14.69
CA VAL A 241 -13.74 1.28 -15.22
C VAL A 241 -14.30 0.42 -14.10
N HIS A 242 -15.50 -0.08 -14.30
CA HIS A 242 -16.21 -0.94 -13.36
C HIS A 242 -16.17 -2.39 -13.83
N TYR A 243 -15.61 -3.26 -13.01
CA TYR A 243 -15.59 -4.72 -13.15
C TYR A 243 -16.69 -5.28 -12.23
N GLU A 244 -17.79 -5.75 -12.82
CA GLU A 244 -18.85 -6.45 -12.13
C GLU A 244 -18.57 -7.96 -12.18
N ILE A 245 -18.37 -8.57 -11.01
CA ILE A 245 -18.05 -10.01 -10.86
C ILE A 245 -19.31 -10.70 -10.39
N LEU A 246 -19.92 -11.49 -11.28
CA LEU A 246 -21.14 -12.22 -11.00
C LEU A 246 -20.91 -13.47 -10.15
N GLU A 247 -21.94 -13.99 -9.50
CA GLU A 247 -21.87 -15.20 -8.68
C GLU A 247 -21.32 -16.43 -9.41
N ASN A 248 -21.56 -16.53 -10.73
CA ASN A 248 -21.05 -17.59 -11.58
C ASN A 248 -19.57 -17.40 -11.99
N GLY A 249 -18.93 -16.31 -11.53
CA GLY A 249 -17.55 -15.95 -11.87
C GLY A 249 -17.37 -15.25 -13.22
N GLU A 250 -18.46 -14.96 -13.94
CA GLU A 250 -18.42 -14.09 -15.12
C GLU A 250 -18.07 -12.66 -14.72
N VAL A 251 -17.29 -11.97 -15.53
CA VAL A 251 -16.91 -10.56 -15.30
C VAL A 251 -17.45 -9.71 -16.44
N LYS A 252 -18.27 -8.73 -16.09
CA LYS A 252 -18.72 -7.69 -17.00
C LYS A 252 -17.90 -6.42 -16.76
N VAL A 253 -17.58 -5.69 -17.81
CA VAL A 253 -16.75 -4.49 -17.73
C VAL A 253 -17.50 -3.32 -18.36
N TYR A 254 -17.59 -2.22 -17.60
CA TYR A 254 -18.24 -1.00 -18.01
C TYR A 254 -17.30 0.19 -17.87
N GLU A 255 -17.40 1.15 -18.76
CA GLU A 255 -16.81 2.48 -18.58
C GLU A 255 -17.87 3.38 -17.93
N GLU A 256 -17.52 4.01 -16.83
CA GLU A 256 -18.39 4.88 -16.05
C GLU A 256 -18.03 6.35 -16.25
N GLU A 257 -18.99 7.26 -16.05
CA GLU A 257 -18.75 8.69 -16.19
C GLU A 257 -17.64 9.20 -15.23
N ASN A 258 -17.71 8.79 -13.97
CA ASN A 258 -16.69 9.02 -12.93
C ASN A 258 -16.96 8.10 -11.72
N LEU A 259 -16.04 8.11 -10.77
CA LEU A 259 -16.10 7.26 -9.58
C LEU A 259 -17.36 7.50 -8.73
N ILE A 260 -17.81 8.75 -8.57
CA ILE A 260 -19.00 9.09 -7.77
C ILE A 260 -20.27 8.55 -8.43
N VAL A 261 -20.38 8.68 -9.75
CA VAL A 261 -21.52 8.14 -10.51
C VAL A 261 -21.55 6.63 -10.45
N ALA A 262 -20.40 5.97 -10.56
CA ALA A 262 -20.29 4.52 -10.43
C ALA A 262 -20.77 4.03 -9.06
N LEU A 263 -20.33 4.68 -7.98
CA LEU A 263 -20.74 4.35 -6.61
C LEU A 263 -22.24 4.58 -6.38
N ARG A 264 -22.79 5.69 -6.91
CA ARG A 264 -24.23 5.98 -6.82
C ARG A 264 -25.08 4.92 -7.51
N LYS A 265 -24.68 4.42 -8.67
CA LYS A 265 -25.37 3.32 -9.37
C LYS A 265 -25.42 2.03 -8.53
N LEU A 266 -24.45 1.84 -7.63
CA LEU A 266 -24.39 0.71 -6.71
C LEU A 266 -25.05 1.01 -5.35
N GLY A 267 -25.78 2.13 -5.25
CA GLY A 267 -26.53 2.51 -4.05
C GLY A 267 -25.70 3.20 -2.96
N MET A 268 -24.50 3.69 -3.29
CA MET A 268 -23.70 4.56 -2.43
C MET A 268 -23.84 6.00 -2.92
N ASP A 269 -24.81 6.73 -2.39
CA ASP A 269 -25.05 8.14 -2.75
C ASP A 269 -24.22 9.05 -1.84
N LEU A 270 -22.97 9.26 -2.24
CA LEU A 270 -21.99 10.02 -1.48
C LEU A 270 -22.05 11.51 -1.84
N GLU A 271 -22.06 12.37 -0.82
CA GLU A 271 -21.87 13.81 -0.95
C GLU A 271 -20.36 14.09 -1.06
N PRO A 272 -19.86 14.62 -2.20
CA PRO A 272 -18.44 14.92 -2.34
C PRO A 272 -18.09 16.24 -1.64
N ILE A 273 -17.09 16.19 -0.77
CA ILE A 273 -16.42 17.35 -0.19
C ILE A 273 -15.15 17.59 -1.03
N PHE A 274 -15.03 18.78 -1.63
CA PHE A 274 -13.92 19.06 -2.53
C PHE A 274 -12.70 19.57 -1.77
N CYS A 275 -11.58 18.85 -1.91
CA CYS A 275 -10.28 19.25 -1.36
C CYS A 275 -9.85 20.61 -1.92
N GLY A 276 -9.68 21.61 -1.05
CA GLY A 276 -9.35 22.97 -1.43
C GLY A 276 -10.52 23.79 -2.04
N GLY A 277 -11.73 23.24 -2.10
CA GLY A 277 -12.92 23.92 -2.65
C GLY A 277 -12.90 24.06 -4.16
N ASP A 278 -13.26 25.24 -4.69
CA ASP A 278 -13.37 25.50 -6.13
C ASP A 278 -12.23 26.40 -6.69
N ASP A 279 -11.36 26.91 -5.84
CA ASP A 279 -10.21 27.72 -6.25
C ASP A 279 -9.01 26.84 -6.57
N GLU A 280 -8.45 26.96 -7.78
CA GLU A 280 -7.38 26.10 -8.28
C GLU A 280 -6.11 26.15 -7.40
N TYR A 281 -5.72 27.36 -6.95
CA TYR A 281 -4.56 27.50 -6.08
C TYR A 281 -4.75 26.79 -4.74
N ASN A 282 -5.93 26.91 -4.13
CA ASN A 282 -6.26 26.24 -2.89
C ASN A 282 -6.35 24.73 -3.09
N MET A 283 -6.93 24.25 -4.19
CA MET A 283 -6.97 22.80 -4.50
C MET A 283 -5.55 22.22 -4.58
N LEU A 284 -4.65 22.87 -5.31
CA LEU A 284 -3.26 22.38 -5.46
C LEU A 284 -2.49 22.46 -4.14
N ARG A 285 -2.69 23.52 -3.36
CA ARG A 285 -2.05 23.68 -2.04
C ARG A 285 -2.49 22.59 -1.07
N GLU A 286 -3.80 22.35 -0.94
CA GLU A 286 -4.33 21.33 -0.03
C GLU A 286 -3.93 19.93 -0.50
N GLN A 287 -3.89 19.68 -1.81
CA GLN A 287 -3.41 18.42 -2.36
C GLN A 287 -1.93 18.19 -2.05
N TRP A 288 -1.10 19.21 -2.16
CA TRP A 288 0.32 19.14 -1.77
C TRP A 288 0.51 18.76 -0.29
N HIS A 289 -0.41 19.17 0.57
CA HIS A 289 -0.44 18.81 1.99
C HIS A 289 -1.16 17.49 2.28
N SER A 290 -1.43 16.70 1.25
CA SER A 290 -2.19 15.43 1.36
C SER A 290 -3.59 15.61 1.97
N GLY A 291 -4.24 16.73 1.68
CA GLY A 291 -5.55 17.10 2.23
C GLY A 291 -6.72 16.19 1.82
N SER A 292 -6.50 15.23 0.94
CA SER A 292 -7.47 14.18 0.59
C SER A 292 -7.20 12.84 1.27
N ASN A 293 -6.08 12.70 1.99
CA ASN A 293 -5.68 11.45 2.63
C ASN A 293 -6.04 11.47 4.12
N PHE A 294 -7.07 10.72 4.49
CA PHE A 294 -7.55 10.62 5.87
C PHE A 294 -7.49 9.20 6.38
N PHE A 295 -7.26 9.09 7.67
CA PHE A 295 -7.49 7.87 8.43
C PHE A 295 -8.89 7.94 9.06
N THR A 296 -9.83 7.15 8.56
CA THR A 296 -11.26 7.13 8.95
C THR A 296 -11.63 5.83 9.63
#